data_415770801989ecb2988bf19345ce717c
#
_entry.id   415770801989ecb2988bf19345ce717c
#
_cell.length_a   1.000
_cell.length_b   1.000
_cell.length_c   1.000
_cell.angle_alpha   90.00
_cell.angle_beta   90.00
_cell.angle_gamma   90.00
#
_symmetry.space_group_name_H-M   'P 1'
#
loop_
_entity.id
_entity.type
_entity.pdbx_description
1 polymer ?
#
loop_
_entity_poly.entity_id
_entity_poly.type
_entity_poly.pdbx_seq_one_letter_code
_entity_poly.pdbx_strand_id
1 'polypeptide(L)'
;MAAKGKAMGKSWFVRPRVVICIPSGVTEVERRAVREAAMKAGARQVHIIEEPMAAAIGAGLPVAEACGSMVVDIGGGTSEVAVISLGGIVASKSVRVGGDEFDAAIISYIKRKYNLLIGERTAEEIKL
;
A
#
# COMPACT_ATOMS: atom_id res chain seq x y z
N MET A 1 -3.96 -6.19 -6.82
CA MET A 1 -5.31 -6.78 -6.54
C MET A 1 -6.26 -5.65 -6.19
N ALA A 2 -7.17 -5.26 -7.06
CA ALA A 2 -8.08 -4.15 -6.80
C ALA A 2 -9.11 -4.59 -5.75
N ALA A 3 -9.07 -3.97 -4.58
CA ALA A 3 -10.11 -4.15 -3.58
C ALA A 3 -11.45 -3.70 -4.18
N LYS A 4 -12.32 -4.67 -4.49
CA LYS A 4 -13.72 -4.41 -4.80
C LYS A 4 -14.40 -3.91 -3.52
N GLY A 5 -14.32 -2.60 -3.29
CA GLY A 5 -15.20 -1.97 -2.32
C GLY A 5 -16.64 -2.28 -2.70
N LYS A 6 -17.39 -2.91 -1.81
CA LYS A 6 -18.83 -3.08 -1.94
C LYS A 6 -19.42 -1.68 -2.16
N ALA A 7 -19.93 -1.41 -3.36
CA ALA A 7 -20.62 -0.18 -3.66
C ALA A 7 -21.81 -0.08 -2.69
N MET A 8 -21.73 0.85 -1.76
CA MET A 8 -22.89 1.24 -0.95
C MET A 8 -23.97 1.69 -1.93
N GLY A 9 -25.16 1.11 -1.80
CA GLY A 9 -26.28 1.34 -2.69
C GLY A 9 -26.50 2.81 -2.98
N LYS A 10 -26.94 3.13 -4.18
CA LYS A 10 -27.21 4.46 -4.72
C LYS A 10 -28.15 5.26 -3.83
N SER A 11 -27.59 5.90 -2.79
CA SER A 11 -28.25 7.01 -2.13
C SER A 11 -27.81 8.28 -2.84
N TRP A 12 -28.61 8.82 -3.70
CA TRP A 12 -28.38 10.03 -4.49
C TRP A 12 -28.13 11.29 -3.65
N PHE A 13 -28.34 11.19 -2.33
CA PHE A 13 -28.31 12.35 -1.43
C PHE A 13 -27.11 12.39 -0.46
N VAL A 14 -26.33 11.32 -0.36
CA VAL A 14 -25.19 11.30 0.59
C VAL A 14 -23.88 11.26 -0.16
N ARG A 15 -23.17 12.38 -0.16
CA ARG A 15 -21.80 12.45 -0.66
C ARG A 15 -20.83 11.96 0.43
N PRO A 16 -20.08 10.88 0.23
CA PRO A 16 -19.19 10.33 1.25
C PRO A 16 -17.98 11.23 1.50
N ARG A 17 -17.45 11.17 2.72
CA ARG A 17 -16.05 11.53 2.99
C ARG A 17 -15.19 10.33 2.65
N VAL A 18 -14.10 10.54 1.95
CA VAL A 18 -13.23 9.48 1.42
C VAL A 18 -11.82 9.69 1.94
N VAL A 19 -11.19 8.62 2.39
CA VAL A 19 -9.74 8.57 2.67
C VAL A 19 -9.11 7.71 1.59
N ILE A 20 -8.04 8.20 0.96
CA ILE A 20 -7.33 7.50 -0.10
C ILE A 20 -5.87 7.37 0.32
N CYS A 21 -5.37 6.13 0.31
CA CYS A 21 -3.95 5.86 0.51
C CYS A 21 -3.20 6.06 -0.81
N ILE A 22 -2.04 6.67 -0.73
CA ILE A 22 -1.10 6.83 -1.85
C ILE A 22 0.30 6.39 -1.42
N PRO A 23 1.13 5.89 -2.33
CA PRO A 23 2.53 5.58 -2.04
C PRO A 23 3.31 6.80 -1.56
N SER A 24 4.35 6.56 -0.77
CA SER A 24 5.32 7.59 -0.40
C SER A 24 6.07 8.06 -1.65
N GLY A 25 6.30 9.35 -1.79
CA GLY A 25 7.03 9.90 -2.94
C GLY A 25 6.17 10.23 -4.16
N VAL A 26 4.84 10.14 -4.05
CA VAL A 26 3.91 10.68 -5.05
C VAL A 26 4.06 12.20 -5.13
N THR A 27 4.15 12.73 -6.34
CA THR A 27 4.27 14.17 -6.60
C THR A 27 2.99 14.92 -6.22
N GLU A 28 3.10 16.23 -5.97
CA GLU A 28 1.93 17.07 -5.68
C GLU A 28 0.92 17.09 -6.84
N VAL A 29 1.40 16.96 -8.09
CA VAL A 29 0.53 16.89 -9.28
C VAL A 29 -0.31 15.61 -9.25
N GLU A 30 0.30 14.46 -8.95
CA GLU A 30 -0.40 13.18 -8.82
C GLU A 30 -1.35 13.18 -7.63
N ARG A 31 -0.93 13.71 -6.48
CA ARG A 31 -1.76 13.89 -5.28
C ARG A 31 -3.01 14.73 -5.59
N ARG A 32 -2.83 15.81 -6.33
CA ARG A 32 -3.93 16.67 -6.78
C ARG A 32 -4.86 15.93 -7.74
N ALA A 33 -4.30 15.20 -8.72
CA ALA A 33 -5.09 14.42 -9.69
C ALA A 33 -5.97 13.37 -8.99
N VAL A 34 -5.43 12.64 -8.00
CA VAL A 34 -6.19 11.67 -7.18
C VAL A 34 -7.35 12.37 -6.45
N ARG A 35 -7.08 13.51 -5.82
CA ARG A 35 -8.12 14.29 -5.12
C ARG A 35 -9.22 14.74 -6.08
N GLU A 36 -8.85 15.30 -7.22
CA GLU A 36 -9.81 15.78 -8.22
C GLU A 36 -10.64 14.65 -8.80
N ALA A 37 -10.05 13.49 -9.07
CA ALA A 37 -10.75 12.31 -9.55
C ALA A 37 -11.80 11.84 -8.53
N ALA A 38 -11.45 11.76 -7.25
CA ALA A 38 -12.38 11.37 -6.19
C ALA A 38 -13.51 12.39 -6.00
N MET A 39 -13.22 13.69 -6.09
CA MET A 39 -14.23 14.75 -6.03
C MET A 39 -15.19 14.67 -7.22
N LYS A 40 -14.67 14.44 -8.44
CA LYS A 40 -15.49 14.23 -9.66
C LYS A 40 -16.36 12.98 -9.57
N ALA A 41 -15.88 11.94 -8.88
CA ALA A 41 -16.65 10.73 -8.61
C ALA A 41 -17.78 10.93 -7.56
N GLY A 42 -17.89 12.12 -6.98
CA GLY A 42 -18.98 12.50 -6.08
C GLY A 42 -18.62 12.53 -4.59
N ALA A 43 -17.34 12.44 -4.24
CA ALA A 43 -16.93 12.60 -2.86
C ALA A 43 -17.24 14.04 -2.36
N ARG A 44 -17.72 14.14 -1.12
CA ARG A 44 -17.91 15.43 -0.44
C ARG A 44 -16.60 16.02 0.05
N GLN A 45 -15.71 15.14 0.54
CA GLN A 45 -14.42 15.50 1.09
C GLN A 45 -13.45 14.36 0.85
N VAL A 46 -12.22 14.70 0.50
CA VAL A 46 -11.14 13.73 0.22
C VAL A 46 -9.96 14.04 1.12
N HIS A 47 -9.58 13.05 1.92
CA HIS A 47 -8.34 13.05 2.69
C HIS A 47 -7.38 12.08 2.02
N ILE A 48 -6.14 12.50 1.87
CA ILE A 48 -5.06 11.67 1.32
C ILE A 48 -4.10 11.35 2.46
N ILE A 49 -3.77 10.09 2.61
CA ILE A 49 -2.80 9.57 3.58
C ILE A 49 -1.76 8.74 2.83
N GLU A 50 -0.52 8.78 3.27
CA GLU A 50 0.52 7.92 2.71
C GLU A 50 0.40 6.48 3.23
N GLU A 51 0.65 5.50 2.37
CA GLU A 51 0.48 4.07 2.68
C GLU A 51 1.19 3.64 3.97
N PRO A 52 2.48 3.98 4.22
CA PRO A 52 3.13 3.57 5.46
C PRO A 52 2.53 4.22 6.72
N MET A 53 1.98 5.44 6.61
CA MET A 53 1.26 6.07 7.73
C MET A 53 -0.05 5.32 8.01
N ALA A 54 -0.78 4.95 6.97
CA ALA A 54 -2.02 4.16 7.12
C ALA A 54 -1.73 2.79 7.73
N ALA A 55 -0.65 2.12 7.29
CA ALA A 55 -0.20 0.85 7.84
C ALA A 55 0.17 0.97 9.33
N ALA A 56 0.92 2.02 9.70
CA ALA A 56 1.28 2.29 11.09
C ALA A 56 0.06 2.49 11.99
N ILE A 57 -0.92 3.26 11.54
CA ILE A 57 -2.17 3.48 12.26
C ILE A 57 -2.95 2.16 12.39
N GLY A 58 -3.04 1.39 11.31
CA GLY A 58 -3.72 0.09 11.30
C GLY A 58 -3.07 -0.95 12.22
N ALA A 59 -1.75 -0.88 12.37
CA ALA A 59 -0.98 -1.71 13.30
C ALA A 59 -1.02 -1.20 14.76
N GLY A 60 -1.66 -0.07 15.02
CA GLY A 60 -1.76 0.50 16.37
C GLY A 60 -0.46 1.11 16.89
N LEU A 61 0.45 1.52 16.00
CA LEU A 61 1.70 2.16 16.41
C LEU A 61 1.43 3.57 16.97
N PRO A 62 2.23 4.04 17.93
CA PRO A 62 2.06 5.35 18.56
C PRO A 62 2.58 6.48 17.65
N VAL A 63 1.96 6.65 16.48
CA VAL A 63 2.43 7.57 15.43
C VAL A 63 2.47 9.04 15.84
N ALA A 64 1.65 9.44 16.82
CA ALA A 64 1.58 10.82 17.30
C ALA A 64 2.62 11.15 18.38
N GLU A 65 3.25 10.15 18.94
CA GLU A 65 4.21 10.31 20.03
C GLU A 65 5.60 10.73 19.54
N ALA A 66 6.40 11.29 20.44
CA ALA A 66 7.80 11.65 20.19
C ALA A 66 8.73 10.43 20.23
N CYS A 67 8.33 9.34 19.59
CA CYS A 67 9.13 8.13 19.43
C CYS A 67 9.18 7.74 17.95
N GLY A 68 10.29 7.13 17.52
CA GLY A 68 10.44 6.63 16.15
C GLY A 68 9.76 5.28 16.00
N SER A 69 8.69 5.20 15.19
CA SER A 69 8.07 3.94 14.78
C SER A 69 8.49 3.63 13.34
N MET A 70 8.98 2.42 13.10
CA MET A 70 9.34 1.97 11.75
C MET A 70 8.28 1.03 11.21
N VAL A 71 7.89 1.25 9.97
CA VAL A 71 6.99 0.38 9.20
C VAL A 71 7.72 -0.13 7.98
N VAL A 72 7.56 -1.43 7.70
CA VAL A 72 7.98 -2.06 6.45
C VAL A 72 6.71 -2.63 5.83
N ASP A 73 6.32 -2.08 4.70
CA ASP A 73 5.17 -2.50 3.92
C ASP A 73 5.65 -3.20 2.64
N ILE A 74 5.29 -4.46 2.47
CA ILE A 74 5.70 -5.28 1.33
C ILE A 74 4.45 -5.65 0.54
N GLY A 75 4.24 -4.93 -0.56
CA GLY A 75 3.18 -5.20 -1.52
C GLY A 75 3.58 -6.25 -2.56
N GLY A 76 2.75 -6.42 -3.59
CA GLY A 76 3.05 -7.33 -4.72
C GLY A 76 4.25 -6.86 -5.54
N GLY A 77 4.29 -5.59 -5.94
CA GLY A 77 5.34 -5.04 -6.82
C GLY A 77 6.25 -4.00 -6.17
N THR A 78 6.00 -3.60 -4.93
CA THR A 78 6.81 -2.59 -4.22
C THR A 78 6.98 -2.96 -2.75
N SER A 79 8.10 -2.53 -2.18
CA SER A 79 8.31 -2.53 -0.73
C SER A 79 8.64 -1.12 -0.28
N GLU A 80 7.97 -0.66 0.76
CA GLU A 80 8.15 0.66 1.36
C GLU A 80 8.61 0.54 2.81
N VAL A 81 9.59 1.33 3.18
CA VAL A 81 10.05 1.47 4.57
C VAL A 81 9.88 2.92 4.97
N ALA A 82 9.27 3.16 6.11
CA ALA A 82 9.13 4.51 6.65
C ALA A 82 9.39 4.56 8.15
N VAL A 83 9.96 5.66 8.60
CA VAL A 83 10.08 6.03 10.00
C VAL A 83 9.11 7.18 10.27
N ILE A 84 8.27 6.99 11.28
CA ILE A 84 7.17 7.89 11.64
C ILE A 84 7.42 8.39 13.07
N SER A 85 7.25 9.67 13.28
CA SER A 85 7.30 10.29 14.62
C SER A 85 6.50 11.59 14.61
N LEU A 86 5.87 11.93 15.72
CA LEU A 86 5.10 13.17 15.90
C LEU A 86 4.05 13.40 14.81
N GLY A 87 3.39 12.35 14.34
CA GLY A 87 2.34 12.40 13.32
C GLY A 87 2.83 12.63 11.89
N GLY A 88 4.15 12.57 11.65
CA GLY A 88 4.76 12.77 10.33
C GLY A 88 5.72 11.66 9.93
N ILE A 89 5.92 11.50 8.63
CA ILE A 89 6.96 10.62 8.08
C ILE A 89 8.30 11.40 8.11
N VAL A 90 9.24 10.90 8.91
CA VAL A 90 10.57 11.49 9.08
C VAL A 90 11.51 11.08 7.95
N ALA A 91 11.42 9.82 7.54
CA ALA A 91 12.18 9.25 6.44
C ALA A 91 11.39 8.13 5.79
N SER A 92 11.50 8.00 4.49
CA SER A 92 10.92 6.89 3.75
C SER A 92 11.79 6.47 2.57
N LYS A 93 11.68 5.21 2.21
CA LYS A 93 12.33 4.62 1.04
C LYS A 93 11.38 3.64 0.39
N SER A 94 11.17 3.77 -0.92
CA SER A 94 10.42 2.82 -1.72
C SER A 94 11.34 2.13 -2.72
N VAL A 95 11.15 0.84 -2.92
CA VAL A 95 11.85 0.04 -3.92
C VAL A 95 10.84 -0.77 -4.73
N ARG A 96 11.09 -0.93 -6.03
CA ARG A 96 10.24 -1.72 -6.93
C ARG A 96 10.64 -3.20 -6.88
N VAL A 97 10.56 -3.77 -5.68
CA VAL A 97 10.74 -5.20 -5.40
C VAL A 97 9.67 -5.56 -4.40
N GLY A 98 8.89 -6.58 -4.67
CA GLY A 98 7.79 -7.00 -3.82
C GLY A 98 7.54 -8.51 -3.91
N GLY A 99 6.35 -8.92 -3.50
CA GLY A 99 5.97 -10.33 -3.42
C GLY A 99 6.09 -11.08 -4.75
N ASP A 100 5.82 -10.40 -5.87
CA ASP A 100 5.88 -11.01 -7.20
C ASP A 100 7.33 -11.38 -7.58
N GLU A 101 8.30 -10.53 -7.27
CA GLU A 101 9.73 -10.84 -7.47
C GLU A 101 10.21 -11.94 -6.54
N PHE A 102 9.68 -12.01 -5.32
CA PHE A 102 10.00 -13.11 -4.40
C PHE A 102 9.49 -14.45 -4.94
N ASP A 103 8.28 -14.49 -5.48
CA ASP A 103 7.71 -15.68 -6.10
C ASP A 103 8.53 -16.11 -7.32
N ALA A 104 8.91 -15.18 -8.18
CA ALA A 104 9.78 -15.44 -9.32
C ALA A 104 11.15 -15.99 -8.91
N ALA A 105 11.72 -15.46 -7.83
CA ALA A 105 12.99 -15.93 -7.27
C ALA A 105 12.87 -17.36 -6.73
N ILE A 106 11.78 -17.69 -6.04
CA ILE A 106 11.50 -19.04 -5.53
C ILE A 106 11.34 -20.03 -6.69
N ILE A 107 10.55 -19.71 -7.71
CA ILE A 107 10.37 -20.54 -8.91
C ILE A 107 11.73 -20.82 -9.56
N SER A 108 12.52 -19.77 -9.74
CA SER A 108 13.85 -19.87 -10.36
C SER A 108 14.82 -20.73 -9.54
N TYR A 109 14.79 -20.60 -8.21
CA TYR A 109 15.60 -21.40 -7.30
C TYR A 109 15.23 -22.89 -7.35
N ILE A 110 13.94 -23.20 -7.24
CA ILE A 110 13.43 -24.59 -7.28
C ILE A 110 13.78 -25.26 -8.62
N LYS A 111 13.62 -24.53 -9.73
CA LYS A 111 14.01 -25.03 -11.06
C LYS A 111 15.50 -25.36 -11.14
N ARG A 112 16.36 -24.46 -10.66
CA ARG A 112 17.82 -24.67 -10.75
C ARG A 112 18.33 -25.77 -9.83
N LYS A 113 17.80 -25.82 -8.60
CA LYS A 113 18.33 -26.73 -7.58
C LYS A 113 17.74 -28.14 -7.65
N TYR A 114 16.45 -28.24 -7.99
CA TYR A 114 15.72 -29.51 -7.94
C TYR A 114 15.22 -29.98 -9.30
N ASN A 115 15.43 -29.17 -10.37
CA ASN A 115 14.92 -29.43 -11.72
C ASN A 115 13.38 -29.63 -11.74
N LEU A 116 12.68 -28.95 -10.87
CA LEU A 116 11.22 -28.98 -10.75
C LEU A 116 10.63 -27.67 -11.26
N LEU A 117 9.51 -27.74 -11.96
CA LEU A 117 8.71 -26.60 -12.37
C LEU A 117 7.55 -26.44 -11.39
N ILE A 118 7.44 -25.26 -10.77
CA ILE A 118 6.31 -24.86 -9.94
C ILE A 118 5.66 -23.61 -10.52
N GLY A 119 4.37 -23.41 -10.26
CA GLY A 119 3.63 -22.22 -10.64
C GLY A 119 3.70 -21.13 -9.57
N GLU A 120 3.23 -19.91 -9.92
CA GLU A 120 3.19 -18.74 -9.03
C GLU A 120 2.44 -19.03 -7.73
N ARG A 121 1.29 -19.68 -7.80
CA ARG A 121 0.52 -20.05 -6.61
C ARG A 121 1.31 -20.92 -5.62
N THR A 122 2.05 -21.91 -6.13
CA THR A 122 2.88 -22.77 -5.29
C THR A 122 4.06 -21.99 -4.71
N ALA A 123 4.63 -21.06 -5.46
CA ALA A 123 5.69 -20.17 -4.97
C ALA A 123 5.17 -19.26 -3.84
N GLU A 124 3.98 -18.69 -4.00
CA GLU A 124 3.33 -17.90 -2.95
C GLU A 124 3.06 -18.73 -1.68
N GLU A 125 2.57 -19.96 -1.84
CA GLU A 125 2.36 -20.88 -0.70
C GLU A 125 3.68 -21.25 0.01
N ILE A 126 4.81 -21.29 -0.71
CA ILE A 126 6.14 -21.55 -0.10
C ILE A 126 6.67 -20.30 0.60
N LYS A 127 6.36 -19.12 0.09
CA LYS A 127 6.78 -17.82 0.66
C LYS A 127 6.13 -17.55 2.01
N LEU A 128 4.89 -17.95 2.21
CA LEU A 128 4.08 -17.73 3.42
C LEU A 128 4.34 -18.81 4.47
#